data_121dca48aa3a04f0f0b0dda5c0fae205
#
_entry.id   121dca48aa3a04f0f0b0dda5c0fae205
#
_cell.length_a   1.000
_cell.length_b   1.000
_cell.length_c   1.000
_cell.angle_alpha   90.00
_cell.angle_beta   90.00
_cell.angle_gamma   90.00
#
_symmetry.space_group_name_H-M   'P 1'
#
loop_
_entity.id
_entity.type
_entity.pdbx_description
1 polymer ?
#
loop_
_entity_poly.entity_id
_entity_poly.type
_entity_poly.pdbx_seq_one_letter_code
_entity_poly.pdbx_strand_id
1 'polypeptide(L)'
;LDMNVMADCDLIIEAVAEKLELKQSIFGKLDKICKPETILASNTSSLPIVQIATATNRPDRVVGAHFSQPVPSMKSLEIIRALPTSDETYNAIYQLALDLNKVPVCSADVPGFISNRVLEIMVNEAICCVYEGVGTIEDVDKLMTMCANFPMGPLTLADFIGLDTVLHI
;
A
#
# COMPACT_ATOMS: atom_id res chain seq x y z
N LEU A 1 -22.14 -4.19 -9.71
CA LEU A 1 -21.71 -5.34 -8.91
C LEU A 1 -22.61 -5.40 -7.67
N ASP A 2 -23.18 -6.57 -7.40
CA ASP A 2 -23.92 -6.80 -6.17
C ASP A 2 -22.93 -7.11 -5.03
N MET A 3 -22.80 -6.19 -4.07
CA MET A 3 -21.89 -6.36 -2.95
C MET A 3 -22.46 -7.28 -1.87
N ASN A 4 -23.75 -7.67 -1.93
CA ASN A 4 -24.35 -8.56 -0.93
C ASN A 4 -23.72 -9.96 -0.91
N VAL A 5 -23.06 -10.35 -2.00
CA VAL A 5 -22.30 -11.61 -2.05
C VAL A 5 -21.14 -11.66 -1.03
N MET A 6 -20.75 -10.50 -0.48
CA MET A 6 -19.67 -10.38 0.51
C MET A 6 -20.16 -10.45 1.97
N ALA A 7 -21.48 -10.59 2.19
CA ALA A 7 -22.08 -10.51 3.52
C ALA A 7 -21.46 -11.50 4.53
N ASP A 8 -21.12 -12.70 4.09
CA ASP A 8 -20.60 -13.78 4.93
C ASP A 8 -19.07 -13.88 4.96
N CYS A 9 -18.35 -12.94 4.29
CA CYS A 9 -16.89 -12.94 4.29
C CYS A 9 -16.34 -12.57 5.67
N ASP A 10 -15.23 -13.21 6.06
CA ASP A 10 -14.50 -12.89 7.29
C ASP A 10 -13.50 -11.76 7.07
N LEU A 11 -13.02 -11.61 5.83
CA LEU A 11 -12.09 -10.58 5.41
C LEU A 11 -12.45 -10.09 4.00
N ILE A 12 -12.39 -8.78 3.81
CA ILE A 12 -12.48 -8.14 2.49
C ILE A 12 -11.26 -7.27 2.28
N ILE A 13 -10.61 -7.43 1.13
CA ILE A 13 -9.50 -6.59 0.71
C ILE A 13 -9.96 -5.75 -0.48
N GLU A 14 -10.04 -4.44 -0.27
CA GLU A 14 -10.39 -3.47 -1.29
C GLU A 14 -9.13 -3.06 -2.08
N ALA A 15 -9.23 -3.05 -3.41
CA ALA A 15 -8.15 -2.67 -4.32
C ALA A 15 -8.69 -1.88 -5.54
N VAL A 16 -9.60 -0.93 -5.28
CA VAL A 16 -10.15 -0.03 -6.33
C VAL A 16 -9.23 1.17 -6.56
N ALA A 17 -9.62 2.05 -7.50
CA ALA A 17 -8.86 3.26 -7.82
C ALA A 17 -8.55 4.10 -6.56
N GLU A 18 -7.37 4.73 -6.54
CA GLU A 18 -6.82 5.48 -5.41
C GLU A 18 -7.51 6.83 -5.23
N LYS A 19 -8.77 6.78 -4.76
CA LYS A 19 -9.64 7.94 -4.49
C LYS A 19 -10.33 7.74 -3.16
N LEU A 20 -10.09 8.66 -2.21
CA LEU A 20 -10.57 8.54 -0.83
C LEU A 20 -12.10 8.38 -0.76
N GLU A 21 -12.84 9.24 -1.46
CA GLU A 21 -14.31 9.22 -1.43
C GLU A 21 -14.88 7.90 -1.97
N LEU A 22 -14.21 7.31 -2.98
CA LEU A 22 -14.61 6.02 -3.53
C LEU A 22 -14.41 4.91 -2.49
N LYS A 23 -13.23 4.87 -1.85
CA LYS A 23 -12.92 3.89 -0.82
C LYS A 23 -13.86 4.05 0.39
N GLN A 24 -14.09 5.28 0.86
CA GLN A 24 -15.05 5.57 1.93
C GLN A 24 -16.48 5.12 1.57
N SER A 25 -16.93 5.38 0.34
CA SER A 25 -18.24 4.91 -0.13
C SER A 25 -18.37 3.39 -0.10
N ILE A 26 -17.30 2.67 -0.50
CA ILE A 26 -17.26 1.21 -0.48
C ILE A 26 -17.26 0.70 0.96
N PHE A 27 -16.39 1.22 1.81
CA PHE A 27 -16.28 0.81 3.22
C PHE A 27 -17.58 1.04 4.00
N GLY A 28 -18.23 2.20 3.78
CA GLY A 28 -19.53 2.48 4.39
C GLY A 28 -20.68 1.59 3.91
N LYS A 29 -20.59 1.02 2.70
CA LYS A 29 -21.53 -0.01 2.21
C LYS A 29 -21.20 -1.36 2.81
N LEU A 30 -19.94 -1.77 2.82
CA LEU A 30 -19.47 -3.03 3.40
C LEU A 30 -19.78 -3.10 4.89
N ASP A 31 -19.64 -1.99 5.61
CA ASP A 31 -19.97 -1.88 7.03
C ASP A 31 -21.43 -2.26 7.35
N LYS A 32 -22.34 -2.00 6.40
CA LYS A 32 -23.77 -2.32 6.55
C LYS A 32 -24.14 -3.74 6.09
N ILE A 33 -23.34 -4.31 5.19
CA ILE A 33 -23.63 -5.58 4.53
C ILE A 33 -22.98 -6.75 5.29
N CYS A 34 -21.73 -6.55 5.73
CA CYS A 34 -20.92 -7.63 6.30
C CYS A 34 -21.21 -7.85 7.78
N LYS A 35 -20.87 -9.05 8.27
CA LYS A 35 -20.90 -9.39 9.70
C LYS A 35 -20.12 -8.36 10.53
N PRO A 36 -20.49 -8.14 11.79
CA PRO A 36 -19.74 -7.21 12.68
C PRO A 36 -18.26 -7.54 12.81
N GLU A 37 -17.91 -8.84 12.74
CA GLU A 37 -16.56 -9.37 12.91
C GLU A 37 -15.70 -9.25 11.66
N THR A 38 -16.29 -8.97 10.48
CA THR A 38 -15.57 -8.89 9.21
C THR A 38 -14.48 -7.81 9.27
N ILE A 39 -13.26 -8.18 8.94
CA ILE A 39 -12.15 -7.25 8.77
C ILE A 39 -12.25 -6.59 7.39
N LEU A 40 -12.11 -5.28 7.35
CA LEU A 40 -12.09 -4.49 6.12
C LEU A 40 -10.68 -3.96 5.90
N ALA A 41 -9.98 -4.49 4.90
CA ALA A 41 -8.63 -4.09 4.55
C ALA A 41 -8.61 -3.26 3.26
N SER A 42 -7.76 -2.25 3.19
CA SER A 42 -7.50 -1.50 1.96
C SER A 42 -6.10 -1.76 1.44
N ASN A 43 -5.98 -1.98 0.13
CA ASN A 43 -4.70 -2.08 -0.58
C ASN A 43 -4.22 -0.70 -1.07
N THR A 44 -4.66 0.38 -0.43
CA THR A 44 -4.20 1.74 -0.75
C THR A 44 -2.68 1.84 -0.65
N SER A 45 -2.08 2.64 -1.51
CA SER A 45 -0.64 2.90 -1.51
C SER A 45 -0.25 4.17 -0.74
N SER A 46 -1.19 5.11 -0.56
CA SER A 46 -0.87 6.43 0.00
C SER A 46 -1.98 7.04 0.88
N LEU A 47 -3.24 6.59 0.73
CA LEU A 47 -4.35 7.19 1.47
C LEU A 47 -4.36 6.75 2.95
N PRO A 48 -4.57 7.68 3.89
CA PRO A 48 -4.59 7.36 5.31
C PRO A 48 -5.71 6.36 5.66
N ILE A 49 -5.35 5.25 6.28
CA ILE A 49 -6.31 4.22 6.69
C ILE A 49 -7.32 4.76 7.70
N VAL A 50 -6.88 5.64 8.60
CA VAL A 50 -7.79 6.30 9.56
C VAL A 50 -8.90 7.07 8.85
N GLN A 51 -8.62 7.74 7.72
CA GLN A 51 -9.65 8.45 6.96
C GLN A 51 -10.64 7.50 6.27
N ILE A 52 -10.17 6.35 5.79
CA ILE A 52 -11.05 5.31 5.23
C ILE A 52 -11.93 4.74 6.35
N ALA A 53 -11.37 4.48 7.52
CA ALA A 53 -12.06 3.92 8.67
C ALA A 53 -13.21 4.82 9.19
N THR A 54 -13.14 6.16 9.01
CA THR A 54 -14.21 7.07 9.41
C THR A 54 -15.55 6.80 8.72
N ALA A 55 -15.55 6.10 7.60
CA ALA A 55 -16.76 5.72 6.88
C ALA A 55 -17.47 4.48 7.47
N THR A 56 -16.92 3.87 8.53
CA THR A 56 -17.44 2.66 9.16
C THR A 56 -17.77 2.87 10.64
N ASN A 57 -18.62 2.02 11.22
CA ASN A 57 -18.89 1.97 12.66
C ASN A 57 -17.98 0.96 13.39
N ARG A 58 -17.00 0.36 12.67
CA ARG A 58 -16.02 -0.60 13.18
C ARG A 58 -14.59 -0.18 12.82
N PRO A 59 -14.12 1.02 13.21
CA PRO A 59 -12.78 1.49 12.84
C PRO A 59 -11.66 0.60 13.40
N ASP A 60 -11.91 -0.17 14.45
CA ASP A 60 -11.03 -1.17 15.02
C ASP A 60 -10.84 -2.41 14.13
N ARG A 61 -11.78 -2.66 13.19
CA ARG A 61 -11.73 -3.73 12.18
C ARG A 61 -11.22 -3.24 10.81
N VAL A 62 -10.72 -2.01 10.72
CA VAL A 62 -10.16 -1.45 9.50
C VAL A 62 -8.64 -1.43 9.58
N VAL A 63 -7.98 -1.84 8.49
CA VAL A 63 -6.52 -1.97 8.41
C VAL A 63 -6.04 -1.74 6.98
N GLY A 64 -4.80 -1.30 6.79
CA GLY A 64 -4.15 -1.32 5.48
C GLY A 64 -3.45 -2.66 5.24
N ALA A 65 -3.63 -3.20 4.04
CA ALA A 65 -2.95 -4.40 3.57
C ALA A 65 -2.34 -4.10 2.19
N HIS A 66 -1.21 -3.41 2.21
CA HIS A 66 -0.54 -2.92 1.01
C HIS A 66 0.39 -3.99 0.44
N PHE A 67 -0.07 -4.63 -0.62
CA PHE A 67 0.67 -5.66 -1.34
C PHE A 67 1.64 -5.03 -2.32
N SER A 68 2.91 -5.43 -2.25
CA SER A 68 3.88 -5.07 -3.29
C SER A 68 3.53 -5.71 -4.64
N GLN A 69 3.67 -4.95 -5.72
CA GLN A 69 3.36 -5.39 -7.08
C GLN A 69 4.62 -5.91 -7.81
N PRO A 70 4.49 -6.96 -8.61
CA PRO A 70 3.35 -7.86 -8.86
C PRO A 70 3.08 -8.79 -7.67
N VAL A 71 1.83 -8.85 -7.19
CA VAL A 71 1.48 -9.56 -5.96
C VAL A 71 1.96 -11.02 -5.89
N PRO A 72 1.89 -11.84 -6.97
CA PRO A 72 2.31 -13.23 -6.88
C PRO A 72 3.81 -13.41 -6.66
N SER A 73 4.65 -12.50 -7.16
CA SER A 73 6.12 -12.62 -7.12
C SER A 73 6.76 -11.86 -5.97
N MET A 74 6.15 -10.75 -5.54
CA MET A 74 6.68 -9.93 -4.46
C MET A 74 6.36 -10.54 -3.10
N LYS A 75 7.36 -10.55 -2.21
CA LYS A 75 7.24 -11.25 -0.92
C LYS A 75 6.67 -10.38 0.20
N SER A 76 6.75 -9.06 0.11
CA SER A 76 6.32 -8.17 1.18
C SER A 76 4.81 -7.91 1.19
N LEU A 77 4.25 -7.85 2.39
CA LEU A 77 2.94 -7.27 2.69
C LEU A 77 3.15 -6.21 3.77
N GLU A 78 2.95 -4.96 3.41
CA GLU A 78 3.01 -3.86 4.37
C GLU A 78 1.65 -3.73 5.04
N ILE A 79 1.62 -3.91 6.37
CA ILE A 79 0.41 -3.85 7.18
C ILE A 79 0.36 -2.47 7.84
N ILE A 80 -0.57 -1.65 7.40
CA ILE A 80 -0.71 -0.28 7.91
C ILE A 80 -1.70 -0.28 9.06
N ARG A 81 -1.17 -0.02 10.25
CA ARG A 81 -1.95 0.04 11.46
C ARG A 81 -2.35 1.47 11.77
N ALA A 82 -3.63 1.80 11.55
CA ALA A 82 -4.21 3.06 11.98
C ALA A 82 -4.39 3.10 13.52
N LEU A 83 -4.56 4.29 14.06
CA LEU A 83 -4.73 4.48 15.51
C LEU A 83 -5.87 3.62 16.11
N PRO A 84 -7.06 3.51 15.48
CA PRO A 84 -8.15 2.69 16.02
C PRO A 84 -8.00 1.18 15.73
N THR A 85 -7.10 0.77 14.81
CA THR A 85 -6.96 -0.66 14.42
C THR A 85 -6.59 -1.52 15.64
N SER A 86 -7.42 -2.51 15.96
CA SER A 86 -7.21 -3.40 17.10
C SER A 86 -6.01 -4.36 16.90
N ASP A 87 -5.47 -4.87 18.01
CA ASP A 87 -4.45 -5.92 17.97
C ASP A 87 -4.96 -7.18 17.28
N GLU A 88 -6.23 -7.53 17.49
CA GLU A 88 -6.87 -8.69 16.86
C GLU A 88 -6.87 -8.54 15.33
N THR A 89 -7.31 -7.38 14.82
CA THR A 89 -7.33 -7.08 13.38
C THR A 89 -5.92 -7.12 12.78
N TYR A 90 -4.96 -6.46 13.44
CA TYR A 90 -3.57 -6.47 13.02
C TYR A 90 -3.00 -7.90 12.96
N ASN A 91 -3.19 -8.70 14.03
CA ASN A 91 -2.65 -10.05 14.11
C ASN A 91 -3.30 -10.99 13.08
N ALA A 92 -4.59 -10.81 12.74
CA ALA A 92 -5.25 -11.58 11.70
C ALA A 92 -4.61 -11.34 10.32
N ILE A 93 -4.31 -10.08 9.97
CA ILE A 93 -3.64 -9.76 8.70
C ILE A 93 -2.16 -10.20 8.71
N TYR A 94 -1.51 -10.11 9.88
CA TYR A 94 -0.15 -10.62 10.05
C TYR A 94 -0.08 -12.13 9.78
N GLN A 95 -1.01 -12.90 10.36
CA GLN A 95 -1.09 -14.35 10.13
C GLN A 95 -1.42 -14.67 8.67
N LEU A 96 -2.37 -13.94 8.08
CA LEU A 96 -2.67 -14.08 6.65
C LEU A 96 -1.44 -13.89 5.77
N ALA A 97 -0.59 -12.90 6.07
CA ALA A 97 0.65 -12.69 5.33
C ALA A 97 1.55 -13.93 5.37
N LEU A 98 1.72 -14.53 6.55
CA LEU A 98 2.50 -15.76 6.72
C LEU A 98 1.89 -16.94 5.94
N ASP A 99 0.58 -17.11 6.01
CA ASP A 99 -0.15 -18.19 5.32
C ASP A 99 -0.04 -18.06 3.78
N LEU A 100 0.08 -16.81 3.30
CA LEU A 100 0.34 -16.50 1.89
C LEU A 100 1.83 -16.58 1.51
N ASN A 101 2.70 -17.06 2.40
CA ASN A 101 4.17 -17.08 2.24
C ASN A 101 4.75 -15.68 1.95
N LYS A 102 4.16 -14.64 2.53
CA LYS A 102 4.67 -13.27 2.48
C LYS A 102 5.37 -12.89 3.78
N VAL A 103 6.20 -11.87 3.70
CA VAL A 103 6.87 -11.27 4.86
C VAL A 103 6.05 -10.07 5.31
N PRO A 104 5.37 -10.15 6.47
CA PRO A 104 4.63 -9.01 7.01
C PRO A 104 5.59 -7.93 7.53
N VAL A 105 5.34 -6.68 7.16
CA VAL A 105 6.05 -5.50 7.65
C VAL A 105 5.04 -4.53 8.23
N CYS A 106 5.19 -4.14 9.50
CA CYS A 106 4.29 -3.19 10.14
C CYS A 106 4.68 -1.74 9.82
N SER A 107 3.71 -0.95 9.39
CA SER A 107 3.84 0.48 9.18
C SER A 107 2.81 1.25 10.00
N ALA A 108 3.18 2.44 10.47
CA ALA A 108 2.22 3.39 10.97
C ALA A 108 1.42 4.02 9.82
N ASP A 109 0.22 4.49 10.14
CA ASP A 109 -0.68 5.17 9.20
C ASP A 109 -0.23 6.62 8.96
N VAL A 110 0.84 6.77 8.21
CA VAL A 110 1.42 8.07 7.80
C VAL A 110 1.56 8.12 6.27
N PRO A 111 1.56 9.31 5.65
CA PRO A 111 1.64 9.44 4.20
C PRO A 111 2.83 8.67 3.61
N GLY A 112 2.56 7.84 2.58
CA GLY A 112 3.54 7.02 1.87
C GLY A 112 4.00 5.79 2.64
N PHE A 113 3.50 5.57 3.87
CA PHE A 113 3.86 4.45 4.75
C PHE A 113 5.39 4.32 4.89
N ILE A 114 5.96 3.12 4.82
CA ILE A 114 7.42 2.94 4.76
C ILE A 114 7.89 2.92 3.31
N SER A 115 7.25 2.08 2.49
CA SER A 115 7.73 1.77 1.15
C SER A 115 7.76 3.00 0.24
N ASN A 116 6.64 3.68 0.04
CA ASN A 116 6.57 4.84 -0.85
C ASN A 116 7.34 6.04 -0.27
N ARG A 117 7.27 6.24 1.05
CA ARG A 117 8.01 7.33 1.70
C ARG A 117 9.52 7.26 1.45
N VAL A 118 10.10 6.08 1.37
CA VAL A 118 11.52 5.89 1.07
C VAL A 118 11.76 5.89 -0.44
N LEU A 119 10.94 5.14 -1.18
CA LEU A 119 11.10 4.92 -2.61
C LEU A 119 10.95 6.21 -3.41
N GLU A 120 9.88 6.98 -3.15
CA GLU A 120 9.59 8.19 -3.91
C GLU A 120 10.63 9.30 -3.68
N ILE A 121 11.15 9.42 -2.45
CA ILE A 121 12.25 10.36 -2.18
C ILE A 121 13.52 9.92 -2.92
N MET A 122 13.82 8.63 -2.96
CA MET A 122 14.97 8.10 -3.70
C MET A 122 14.83 8.35 -5.21
N VAL A 123 13.66 8.08 -5.77
CA VAL A 123 13.38 8.32 -7.20
C VAL A 123 13.47 9.82 -7.51
N ASN A 124 12.86 10.67 -6.68
CA ASN A 124 12.93 12.11 -6.86
C ASN A 124 14.38 12.62 -6.83
N GLU A 125 15.19 12.14 -5.89
CA GLU A 125 16.61 12.53 -5.80
C GLU A 125 17.40 12.06 -7.02
N ALA A 126 17.13 10.86 -7.54
CA ALA A 126 17.72 10.36 -8.77
C ALA A 126 17.36 11.26 -9.99
N ILE A 127 16.11 11.72 -10.05
CA ILE A 127 15.68 12.70 -11.08
C ILE A 127 16.42 14.03 -10.90
N CYS A 128 16.58 14.52 -9.67
CA CYS A 128 17.35 15.74 -9.37
C CYS A 128 18.81 15.63 -9.82
N CYS A 129 19.46 14.49 -9.60
CA CYS A 129 20.83 14.24 -10.09
C CYS A 129 20.95 14.44 -11.61
N VAL A 130 19.97 13.97 -12.38
CA VAL A 130 19.96 14.17 -13.84
C VAL A 130 19.66 15.63 -14.19
N TYR A 131 18.68 16.23 -13.53
CA TYR A 131 18.28 17.62 -13.76
C TYR A 131 19.43 18.61 -13.50
N GLU A 132 20.21 18.37 -12.45
CA GLU A 132 21.36 19.21 -12.05
C GLU A 132 22.64 18.91 -12.86
N GLY A 133 22.59 17.90 -13.74
CA GLY A 133 23.74 17.52 -14.57
C GLY A 133 24.85 16.80 -13.81
N VAL A 134 24.53 16.18 -12.68
CA VAL A 134 25.47 15.35 -11.89
C VAL A 134 25.85 14.09 -12.66
N GLY A 135 24.90 13.50 -13.40
CA GLY A 135 25.13 12.34 -14.23
C GLY A 135 24.03 12.15 -15.29
N THR A 136 24.27 11.25 -16.24
CA THR A 136 23.25 10.82 -17.19
C THR A 136 22.28 9.85 -16.52
N ILE A 137 21.11 9.61 -17.13
CA ILE A 137 20.14 8.61 -16.69
C ILE A 137 20.82 7.24 -16.51
N GLU A 138 21.60 6.85 -17.51
CA GLU A 138 22.32 5.58 -17.53
C GLU A 138 23.37 5.49 -16.42
N ASP A 139 24.11 6.57 -16.14
CA ASP A 139 25.15 6.58 -15.12
C ASP A 139 24.56 6.54 -13.72
N VAL A 140 23.48 7.27 -13.46
CA VAL A 140 22.76 7.23 -12.17
C VAL A 140 22.26 5.81 -11.89
N ASP A 141 21.53 5.20 -12.82
CA ASP A 141 21.00 3.85 -12.66
C ASP A 141 22.10 2.80 -12.51
N LYS A 142 23.13 2.88 -13.34
CA LYS A 142 24.28 1.98 -13.31
C LYS A 142 25.02 2.07 -11.97
N LEU A 143 25.24 3.26 -11.47
CA LEU A 143 25.94 3.44 -10.20
C LEU A 143 25.11 2.89 -9.03
N MET A 144 23.80 3.14 -9.01
CA MET A 144 22.92 2.63 -7.95
C MET A 144 22.80 1.12 -7.95
N THR A 145 22.78 0.49 -9.12
CA THR A 145 22.81 -1.00 -9.20
C THR A 145 24.14 -1.58 -8.76
N MET A 146 25.27 -0.95 -9.09
CA MET A 146 26.61 -1.48 -8.80
C MET A 146 27.12 -1.11 -7.41
N CYS A 147 26.86 0.11 -6.94
CA CYS A 147 27.35 0.64 -5.67
C CYS A 147 26.41 0.27 -4.50
N ALA A 148 25.11 0.45 -4.69
CA ALA A 148 24.10 0.17 -3.66
C ALA A 148 23.46 -1.21 -3.79
N ASN A 149 23.86 -1.99 -4.81
CA ASN A 149 23.33 -3.33 -5.09
C ASN A 149 21.79 -3.36 -5.27
N PHE A 150 21.24 -2.33 -5.88
CA PHE A 150 19.81 -2.31 -6.20
C PHE A 150 19.53 -3.30 -7.34
N PRO A 151 18.42 -4.03 -7.29
CA PRO A 151 18.04 -4.98 -8.36
C PRO A 151 17.70 -4.26 -9.67
N MET A 152 17.35 -2.97 -9.61
CA MET A 152 16.99 -2.10 -10.73
C MET A 152 17.38 -0.67 -10.37
N GLY A 153 17.87 0.09 -11.34
CA GLY A 153 18.17 1.51 -11.12
C GLY A 153 16.92 2.33 -10.82
N PRO A 154 17.02 3.39 -10.03
CA PRO A 154 15.86 4.18 -9.58
C PRO A 154 15.08 4.83 -10.72
N LEU A 155 15.74 5.26 -11.80
CA LEU A 155 15.09 5.90 -12.94
C LEU A 155 14.41 4.87 -13.85
N THR A 156 15.05 3.72 -14.06
CA THR A 156 14.40 2.56 -14.71
C THR A 156 13.19 2.09 -13.92
N LEU A 157 13.26 2.08 -12.59
CA LEU A 157 12.13 1.73 -11.73
C LEU A 157 10.99 2.75 -11.85
N ALA A 158 11.30 4.05 -11.87
CA ALA A 158 10.31 5.10 -12.07
C ALA A 158 9.57 4.98 -13.41
N ASP A 159 10.30 4.66 -14.48
CA ASP A 159 9.72 4.41 -15.80
C ASP A 159 8.84 3.14 -15.82
N PHE A 160 9.29 2.08 -15.13
CA PHE A 160 8.53 0.84 -14.99
C PHE A 160 7.23 1.01 -14.20
N ILE A 161 7.22 1.83 -13.14
CA ILE A 161 6.02 2.17 -12.36
C ILE A 161 5.09 3.07 -13.18
N GLY A 162 5.65 3.93 -14.00
CA GLY A 162 5.00 5.00 -14.73
C GLY A 162 5.13 6.34 -14.01
N LEU A 163 5.71 7.33 -14.68
CA LEU A 163 5.99 8.65 -14.09
C LEU A 163 4.72 9.40 -13.64
N ASP A 164 3.59 9.15 -14.30
CA ASP A 164 2.29 9.66 -13.89
C ASP A 164 1.83 9.04 -12.56
N THR A 165 2.09 7.76 -12.34
CA THR A 165 1.80 7.07 -11.08
C THR A 165 2.71 7.60 -9.96
N VAL A 166 4.02 7.68 -10.20
CA VAL A 166 5.01 8.25 -9.27
C VAL A 166 4.63 9.68 -8.83
N LEU A 167 4.13 10.49 -9.77
CA LEU A 167 3.71 11.86 -9.46
C LEU A 167 2.45 11.94 -8.60
N HIS A 168 1.60 10.91 -8.60
CA HIS A 168 0.32 10.89 -7.88
C HIS A 168 0.39 10.21 -6.50
N ILE A 169 1.50 9.58 -6.18
CA ILE A 169 1.79 8.99 -4.86
C ILE A 169 2.30 10.06 -3.90
#